data_1d08212e1ffe5c8b0734d7f38591c24d
#
_entry.id   1d08212e1ffe5c8b0734d7f38591c24d
#
_cell.length_a   1.000
_cell.length_b   1.000
_cell.length_c   1.000
_cell.angle_alpha   90.00
_cell.angle_beta   90.00
_cell.angle_gamma   90.00
#
_symmetry.space_group_name_H-M   'P 1'
#
loop_
_entity.id
_entity.type
_entity.pdbx_description
1 polymer ?
#
loop_
_entity_poly.entity_id
_entity_poly.type
_entity_poly.pdbx_seq_one_letter_code
_entity_poly.pdbx_strand_id
1 'polypeptide(L)'
;VVQFGGQTAIKLTEALMRMGVPILGTSAENVDKAEDRELFDEILEECEIPRPTGGTVFTAEEAKEVANRLGYPVLVRPSYVLGGQGMQIAINDNDIDEFIGIINRIAQDHPILVDKYLQGKEIEVDAVCDGTDILIPGIMEHIERAGIHSGDSISVYPAQSLTEGAKAKIAEYTRRLAKSLHVIGMINIQFIVCGEDDVYVIEVNP
;
A
#
# COMPACT_ATOMS: atom_id res chain seq x y z
N VAL A 1 8.89 18.81 -9.92
CA VAL A 1 8.94 17.68 -8.97
C VAL A 1 7.65 17.64 -8.19
N VAL A 2 6.98 16.51 -8.16
CA VAL A 2 5.69 16.29 -7.46
C VAL A 2 5.81 15.29 -6.30
N GLN A 3 6.96 14.68 -6.09
CA GLN A 3 7.16 13.61 -5.12
C GLN A 3 7.16 14.06 -3.66
N PHE A 4 7.71 15.22 -3.34
CA PHE A 4 7.95 15.64 -1.95
C PHE A 4 6.81 16.44 -1.31
N GLY A 5 5.67 16.51 -1.94
CA GLY A 5 4.50 17.27 -1.47
C GLY A 5 3.34 16.41 -0.98
N GLY A 6 3.56 15.13 -0.77
CA GLY A 6 2.52 14.17 -0.41
C GLY A 6 1.41 14.11 -1.46
N GLN A 7 0.26 13.61 -1.08
CA GLN A 7 -0.89 13.42 -1.98
C GLN A 7 -1.36 14.70 -2.69
N THR A 8 -1.18 15.85 -2.06
CA THR A 8 -1.57 17.14 -2.68
C THR A 8 -0.74 17.43 -3.93
N ALA A 9 0.56 17.15 -3.88
CA ALA A 9 1.45 17.34 -5.03
C ALA A 9 1.24 16.27 -6.10
N ILE A 10 1.07 15.03 -5.70
CA ILE A 10 0.84 13.89 -6.61
C ILE A 10 -0.44 14.11 -7.43
N LYS A 11 -1.54 14.52 -6.82
CA LYS A 11 -2.82 14.82 -7.51
C LYS A 11 -2.73 15.94 -8.55
N LEU A 12 -1.69 16.78 -8.52
CA LEU A 12 -1.48 17.81 -9.55
C LEU A 12 -0.78 17.26 -10.80
N THR A 13 -0.21 16.06 -10.74
CA THR A 13 0.65 15.49 -11.78
C THR A 13 -0.07 15.41 -13.13
N GLU A 14 -1.26 14.82 -13.15
CA GLU A 14 -2.06 14.67 -14.38
C GLU A 14 -2.46 16.03 -14.97
N ALA A 15 -2.92 16.96 -14.13
CA ALA A 15 -3.31 18.29 -14.57
C ALA A 15 -2.12 19.06 -15.16
N LEU A 16 -0.95 18.98 -14.55
CA LEU A 16 0.28 19.60 -15.04
C LEU A 16 0.71 19.01 -16.39
N MET A 17 0.64 17.68 -16.54
CA MET A 17 0.96 17.03 -17.81
C MET A 17 0.00 17.44 -18.93
N ARG A 18 -1.31 17.51 -18.66
CA ARG A 18 -2.31 18.00 -19.64
C ARG A 18 -2.03 19.46 -20.08
N MET A 19 -1.44 20.25 -19.20
CA MET A 19 -1.02 21.63 -19.51
C MET A 19 0.33 21.71 -20.23
N GLY A 20 0.98 20.59 -20.52
CA GLY A 20 2.29 20.52 -21.17
C GLY A 20 3.47 20.86 -20.24
N VAL A 21 3.26 20.86 -18.94
CA VAL A 21 4.34 21.08 -17.95
C VAL A 21 5.14 19.78 -17.78
N PRO A 22 6.46 19.80 -18.01
CA PRO A 22 7.28 18.61 -17.82
C PRO A 22 7.37 18.24 -16.33
N ILE A 23 7.12 16.96 -16.04
CA ILE A 23 7.29 16.40 -14.69
C ILE A 23 8.72 15.87 -14.57
N LEU A 24 9.42 16.29 -13.52
CA LEU A 24 10.71 15.72 -13.14
C LEU A 24 10.47 14.61 -12.12
N GLY A 25 10.87 13.41 -12.47
CA GLY A 25 10.63 12.20 -11.67
C GLY A 25 9.79 11.17 -12.40
N THR A 26 9.12 10.31 -11.66
CA THR A 26 8.21 9.29 -12.20
C THR A 26 7.06 9.94 -12.96
N SER A 27 6.69 9.37 -14.13
CA SER A 27 5.59 9.90 -14.95
C SER A 27 4.23 9.76 -14.26
N ALA A 28 3.28 10.65 -14.60
CA ALA A 28 1.93 10.57 -14.06
C ALA A 28 1.28 9.21 -14.33
N GLU A 29 1.46 8.66 -15.54
CA GLU A 29 0.92 7.34 -15.90
C GLU A 29 1.41 6.24 -14.93
N ASN A 30 2.68 6.25 -14.54
CA ASN A 30 3.25 5.26 -13.64
C ASN A 30 2.90 5.53 -12.17
N VAL A 31 2.66 6.79 -11.80
CA VAL A 31 2.08 7.13 -10.49
C VAL A 31 0.66 6.61 -10.39
N ASP A 32 -0.18 6.85 -11.42
CA ASP A 32 -1.56 6.37 -11.47
C ASP A 32 -1.64 4.84 -11.38
N LYS A 33 -0.72 4.11 -12.04
CA LYS A 33 -0.62 2.66 -11.94
C LYS A 33 -0.33 2.16 -10.52
N ALA A 34 0.38 2.93 -9.71
CA ALA A 34 0.65 2.58 -8.32
C ALA A 34 -0.51 2.95 -7.39
N GLU A 35 -1.31 3.96 -7.74
CA GLU A 35 -2.46 4.41 -6.95
C GLU A 35 -3.75 3.67 -7.28
N ASP A 36 -3.93 3.24 -8.53
CA ASP A 36 -5.08 2.44 -8.96
C ASP A 36 -4.92 0.99 -8.50
N ARG A 37 -5.90 0.50 -7.73
CA ARG A 37 -5.83 -0.83 -7.14
C ARG A 37 -5.73 -1.94 -8.18
N GLU A 38 -6.52 -1.87 -9.25
CA GLU A 38 -6.57 -2.94 -10.25
C GLU A 38 -5.27 -3.00 -11.04
N LEU A 39 -4.77 -1.83 -11.46
CA LEU A 39 -3.49 -1.73 -12.17
C LEU A 39 -2.31 -2.13 -11.28
N PHE A 40 -2.35 -1.75 -10.01
CA PHE A 40 -1.32 -2.15 -9.06
C PHE A 40 -1.33 -3.65 -8.79
N ASP A 41 -2.52 -4.25 -8.69
CA ASP A 41 -2.68 -5.69 -8.55
C ASP A 41 -2.06 -6.44 -9.74
N GLU A 42 -2.30 -5.97 -10.98
CA GLU A 42 -1.67 -6.53 -12.20
C GLU A 42 -0.14 -6.46 -12.14
N ILE A 43 0.40 -5.30 -11.72
CA ILE A 43 1.85 -5.13 -11.56
C ILE A 43 2.43 -6.09 -10.51
N LEU A 44 1.76 -6.27 -9.39
CA LEU A 44 2.21 -7.21 -8.36
C LEU A 44 2.19 -8.67 -8.84
N GLU A 45 1.17 -9.04 -9.62
CA GLU A 45 1.10 -10.36 -10.26
C GLU A 45 2.23 -10.56 -11.29
N GLU A 46 2.45 -9.60 -12.18
CA GLU A 46 3.56 -9.64 -13.15
C GLU A 46 4.93 -9.71 -12.47
N CYS A 47 5.08 -9.01 -11.36
CA CYS A 47 6.30 -9.03 -10.55
C CYS A 47 6.43 -10.25 -9.64
N GLU A 48 5.43 -11.13 -9.57
CA GLU A 48 5.36 -12.26 -8.64
C GLU A 48 5.58 -11.82 -7.17
N ILE A 49 4.93 -10.71 -6.78
CA ILE A 49 5.04 -10.12 -5.44
C ILE A 49 3.74 -10.35 -4.67
N PRO A 50 3.79 -10.99 -3.50
CA PRO A 50 2.60 -11.20 -2.68
C PRO A 50 2.02 -9.90 -2.12
N ARG A 51 0.70 -9.85 -2.05
CA ARG A 51 -0.09 -8.81 -1.35
C ARG A 51 -1.17 -9.43 -0.49
N PRO A 52 -1.72 -8.69 0.49
CA PRO A 52 -2.89 -9.17 1.22
C PRO A 52 -4.05 -9.48 0.25
N THR A 53 -4.62 -10.66 0.39
CA THR A 53 -5.78 -11.05 -0.44
C THR A 53 -6.99 -10.24 0.00
N GLY A 54 -7.78 -9.73 -0.95
CA GLY A 54 -8.94 -8.92 -0.64
C GLY A 54 -9.94 -8.83 -1.77
N GLY A 55 -10.88 -7.91 -1.61
CA GLY A 55 -11.89 -7.62 -2.62
C GLY A 55 -12.48 -6.22 -2.46
N THR A 56 -12.97 -5.68 -3.56
CA THR A 56 -13.73 -4.44 -3.60
C THR A 56 -15.21 -4.77 -3.56
N VAL A 57 -15.96 -4.11 -2.70
CA VAL A 57 -17.38 -4.36 -2.44
C VAL A 57 -18.15 -3.04 -2.33
N PHE A 58 -19.46 -3.10 -2.50
CA PHE A 58 -20.35 -1.94 -2.41
C PHE A 58 -21.42 -2.09 -1.32
N THR A 59 -21.65 -3.32 -0.85
CA THR A 59 -22.69 -3.63 0.14
C THR A 59 -22.13 -4.39 1.34
N ALA A 60 -22.87 -4.38 2.45
CA ALA A 60 -22.50 -5.13 3.65
C ALA A 60 -22.56 -6.64 3.40
N GLU A 61 -23.51 -7.09 2.57
CA GLU A 61 -23.67 -8.50 2.21
C GLU A 61 -22.44 -9.00 1.44
N GLU A 62 -22.03 -8.26 0.41
CA GLU A 62 -20.81 -8.57 -0.36
C GLU A 62 -19.57 -8.56 0.54
N ALA A 63 -19.48 -7.61 1.47
CA ALA A 63 -18.36 -7.53 2.41
C ALA A 63 -18.29 -8.75 3.34
N LYS A 64 -19.43 -9.21 3.85
CA LYS A 64 -19.52 -10.44 4.67
C LYS A 64 -19.12 -11.67 3.86
N GLU A 65 -19.55 -11.78 2.60
CA GLU A 65 -19.16 -12.88 1.72
C GLU A 65 -17.64 -12.93 1.51
N VAL A 66 -17.02 -11.77 1.23
CA VAL A 66 -15.57 -11.65 1.09
C VAL A 66 -14.87 -11.99 2.41
N ALA A 67 -15.32 -11.41 3.53
CA ALA A 67 -14.74 -11.64 4.85
C ALA A 67 -14.82 -13.12 5.26
N ASN A 68 -15.94 -13.78 5.04
CA ASN A 68 -16.11 -15.20 5.34
C ASN A 68 -15.22 -16.08 4.45
N ARG A 69 -15.04 -15.71 3.19
CA ARG A 69 -14.12 -16.42 2.27
C ARG A 69 -12.66 -16.28 2.70
N LEU A 70 -12.24 -15.08 3.11
CA LEU A 70 -10.88 -14.80 3.58
C LEU A 70 -10.60 -15.35 4.97
N GLY A 71 -11.65 -15.53 5.77
CA GLY A 71 -11.58 -15.82 7.20
C GLY A 71 -11.19 -14.59 8.02
N TYR A 72 -11.87 -14.40 9.15
CA TYR A 72 -11.58 -13.32 10.08
C TYR A 72 -10.22 -13.47 10.77
N PRO A 73 -9.56 -12.39 11.22
CA PRO A 73 -9.95 -10.99 11.04
C PRO A 73 -9.69 -10.47 9.63
N VAL A 74 -10.48 -9.45 9.23
CA VAL A 74 -10.30 -8.72 7.98
C VAL A 74 -10.18 -7.21 8.25
N LEU A 75 -9.53 -6.50 7.36
CA LEU A 75 -9.42 -5.06 7.35
C LEU A 75 -10.48 -4.49 6.42
N VAL A 76 -11.30 -3.57 6.93
CA VAL A 76 -12.33 -2.87 6.16
C VAL A 76 -11.96 -1.40 6.06
N ARG A 77 -11.93 -0.86 4.85
CA ARG A 77 -11.59 0.54 4.61
C ARG A 77 -12.33 1.12 3.40
N PRO A 78 -12.67 2.42 3.40
CA PRO A 78 -13.13 3.09 2.20
C PRO A 78 -12.01 3.15 1.15
N SER A 79 -12.34 3.03 -0.14
CA SER A 79 -11.33 3.07 -1.22
C SER A 79 -10.69 4.46 -1.43
N TYR A 80 -11.36 5.52 -1.01
CA TYR A 80 -10.98 6.92 -1.27
C TYR A 80 -10.22 7.59 -0.13
N VAL A 81 -10.02 6.89 1.01
CA VAL A 81 -9.37 7.48 2.19
C VAL A 81 -7.87 7.20 2.14
N LEU A 82 -7.09 8.28 2.23
CA LEU A 82 -5.65 8.26 2.28
C LEU A 82 -5.16 8.18 3.73
N GLY A 83 -4.02 7.54 3.93
CA GLY A 83 -3.36 7.53 5.21
C GLY A 83 -4.06 6.75 6.32
N GLY A 84 -4.77 5.67 5.98
CA GLY A 84 -5.34 4.76 6.99
C GLY A 84 -6.54 5.29 7.77
N GLN A 85 -7.03 6.49 7.48
CA GLN A 85 -8.22 7.01 8.15
C GLN A 85 -9.46 6.17 7.80
N GLY A 86 -10.23 5.81 8.82
CA GLY A 86 -11.45 4.99 8.64
C GLY A 86 -11.19 3.50 8.41
N MET A 87 -9.94 3.03 8.55
CA MET A 87 -9.66 1.59 8.58
C MET A 87 -10.14 0.97 9.88
N GLN A 88 -10.80 -0.17 9.79
CA GLN A 88 -11.29 -0.93 10.93
C GLN A 88 -10.99 -2.42 10.77
N ILE A 89 -10.66 -3.07 11.86
CA ILE A 89 -10.44 -4.52 11.89
C ILE A 89 -11.74 -5.18 12.33
N ALA A 90 -12.37 -5.94 11.43
CA ALA A 90 -13.55 -6.73 11.74
C ALA A 90 -13.15 -8.16 12.13
N ILE A 91 -13.75 -8.65 13.20
CA ILE A 91 -13.53 -10.01 13.71
C ILE A 91 -14.75 -10.92 13.55
N ASN A 92 -15.87 -10.37 13.09
CA ASN A 92 -17.12 -11.08 12.83
C ASN A 92 -18.03 -10.25 11.89
N ASP A 93 -19.17 -10.84 11.48
CA ASP A 93 -20.14 -10.22 10.58
C ASP A 93 -20.79 -8.95 11.18
N ASN A 94 -21.00 -8.89 12.49
CA ASN A 94 -21.61 -7.71 13.12
C ASN A 94 -20.69 -6.49 13.02
N ASP A 95 -19.38 -6.68 13.14
CA ASP A 95 -18.42 -5.59 12.97
C ASP A 95 -18.47 -5.06 11.54
N ILE A 96 -18.64 -5.94 10.53
CA ILE A 96 -18.82 -5.53 9.13
C ILE A 96 -20.05 -4.63 8.98
N ASP A 97 -21.20 -5.05 9.53
CA ASP A 97 -22.44 -4.26 9.45
C ASP A 97 -22.28 -2.88 10.10
N GLU A 98 -21.61 -2.81 11.26
CA GLU A 98 -21.36 -1.56 11.97
C GLU A 98 -20.43 -0.64 11.15
N PHE A 99 -19.31 -1.16 10.67
CA PHE A 99 -18.29 -0.37 9.95
C PHE A 99 -18.80 0.12 8.61
N ILE A 100 -19.51 -0.70 7.86
CA ILE A 100 -20.13 -0.28 6.59
C ILE A 100 -21.23 0.75 6.85
N GLY A 101 -22.00 0.58 7.92
CA GLY A 101 -22.97 1.59 8.34
C GLY A 101 -22.35 2.95 8.66
N ILE A 102 -21.14 2.98 9.22
CA ILE A 102 -20.37 4.21 9.46
C ILE A 102 -19.86 4.80 8.14
N ILE A 103 -19.25 3.97 7.29
CA ILE A 103 -18.69 4.39 5.99
C ILE A 103 -19.78 4.98 5.11
N ASN A 104 -20.95 4.34 5.00
CA ASN A 104 -22.07 4.80 4.17
C ASN A 104 -22.70 6.12 4.64
N ARG A 105 -22.54 6.49 5.92
CA ARG A 105 -22.98 7.81 6.42
C ARG A 105 -22.07 8.95 5.96
N ILE A 106 -20.80 8.63 5.72
CA ILE A 106 -19.77 9.62 5.36
C ILE A 106 -19.66 9.74 3.85
N ALA A 107 -19.79 8.62 3.14
CA ALA A 107 -19.60 8.52 1.70
C ALA A 107 -20.50 7.44 1.10
N GLN A 108 -21.68 7.84 0.68
CA GLN A 108 -22.56 6.98 -0.13
C GLN A 108 -21.93 6.76 -1.51
N ASP A 109 -22.08 5.55 -2.04
CA ASP A 109 -21.69 5.15 -3.40
C ASP A 109 -20.17 5.02 -3.68
N HIS A 110 -19.34 4.98 -2.64
CA HIS A 110 -17.91 4.67 -2.82
C HIS A 110 -17.60 3.19 -2.57
N PRO A 111 -16.68 2.61 -3.33
CA PRO A 111 -16.22 1.24 -3.09
C PRO A 111 -15.59 1.10 -1.70
N ILE A 112 -15.80 -0.06 -1.10
CA ILE A 112 -15.22 -0.47 0.18
C ILE A 112 -14.25 -1.60 -0.09
N LEU A 113 -13.09 -1.56 0.53
CA LEU A 113 -12.07 -2.59 0.43
C LEU A 113 -12.15 -3.49 1.66
N VAL A 114 -12.18 -4.79 1.41
CA VAL A 114 -12.13 -5.82 2.45
C VAL A 114 -10.91 -6.68 2.18
N ASP A 115 -9.89 -6.55 3.00
CA ASP A 115 -8.62 -7.25 2.83
C ASP A 115 -8.37 -8.19 4.02
N LYS A 116 -7.67 -9.30 3.79
CA LYS A 116 -7.20 -10.16 4.88
C LYS A 116 -6.30 -9.35 5.81
N TYR A 117 -6.66 -9.28 7.09
CA TYR A 117 -5.79 -8.64 8.09
C TYR A 117 -4.58 -9.53 8.36
N LEU A 118 -3.42 -9.01 8.03
CA LEU A 118 -2.14 -9.67 8.29
C LEU A 118 -1.56 -9.18 9.62
N GLN A 119 -1.19 -10.13 10.48
CA GLN A 119 -0.49 -9.84 11.73
C GLN A 119 1.01 -9.98 11.47
N GLY A 120 1.70 -8.87 11.41
CA GLY A 120 3.12 -8.86 11.10
C GLY A 120 3.79 -7.57 11.53
N LYS A 121 5.02 -7.40 11.10
CA LYS A 121 5.81 -6.19 11.29
C LYS A 121 5.70 -5.33 10.04
N GLU A 122 5.36 -4.07 10.23
CA GLU A 122 5.42 -3.10 9.14
C GLU A 122 6.85 -2.66 8.90
N ILE A 123 7.20 -2.66 7.64
CA ILE A 123 8.53 -2.35 7.14
C ILE A 123 8.40 -1.29 6.07
N GLU A 124 9.29 -0.34 6.09
CA GLU A 124 9.32 0.75 5.12
C GLU A 124 10.68 0.83 4.44
N VAL A 125 10.65 1.03 3.13
CA VAL A 125 11.86 1.20 2.32
C VAL A 125 11.72 2.46 1.49
N ASP A 126 12.68 3.36 1.67
CA ASP A 126 12.91 4.46 0.74
C ASP A 126 14.07 4.10 -0.18
N ALA A 127 13.84 4.17 -1.48
CA ALA A 127 14.86 3.90 -2.48
C ALA A 127 14.94 5.05 -3.49
N VAL A 128 16.06 5.14 -4.19
CA VAL A 128 16.30 6.14 -5.24
C VAL A 128 16.66 5.42 -6.52
N CYS A 129 15.97 5.79 -7.60
CA CYS A 129 16.13 5.21 -8.94
C CYS A 129 16.51 6.28 -9.95
N ASP A 130 17.36 5.94 -10.90
CA ASP A 130 17.70 6.79 -12.05
C ASP A 130 17.09 6.28 -13.37
N GLY A 131 16.21 5.28 -13.29
CA GLY A 131 15.58 4.59 -14.41
C GLY A 131 16.32 3.29 -14.81
N THR A 132 17.52 3.04 -14.29
CA THR A 132 18.33 1.85 -14.57
C THR A 132 18.79 1.18 -13.27
N ASP A 133 19.43 1.96 -12.42
CA ASP A 133 19.99 1.50 -11.15
C ASP A 133 19.12 1.96 -9.98
N ILE A 134 19.16 1.17 -8.89
CA ILE A 134 18.40 1.45 -7.67
C ILE A 134 19.36 1.43 -6.48
N LEU A 135 19.35 2.50 -5.73
CA LEU A 135 19.98 2.59 -4.42
C LEU A 135 18.94 2.36 -3.33
N ILE A 136 19.12 1.33 -2.54
CA ILE A 136 18.36 1.05 -1.32
C ILE A 136 19.27 1.37 -0.14
N PRO A 137 19.13 2.54 0.51
CA PRO A 137 20.02 2.93 1.62
C PRO A 137 19.87 2.01 2.82
N GLY A 138 18.65 1.49 3.03
CA GLY A 138 18.37 0.55 4.10
C GLY A 138 16.88 0.27 4.24
N ILE A 139 16.58 -0.53 5.25
CA ILE A 139 15.25 -1.01 5.57
C ILE A 139 14.89 -0.50 6.96
N MET A 140 13.73 0.15 7.10
CA MET A 140 13.19 0.65 8.36
C MET A 140 12.15 -0.33 8.89
N GLU A 141 12.09 -0.48 10.20
CA GLU A 141 11.12 -1.33 10.91
C GLU A 141 10.28 -0.46 11.84
N HIS A 142 8.95 -0.56 11.77
CA HIS A 142 8.04 0.12 12.69
C HIS A 142 8.00 -0.61 14.03
N ILE A 143 7.94 0.16 15.11
CA ILE A 143 7.83 -0.38 16.47
C ILE A 143 6.37 -0.72 16.79
N GLU A 144 5.44 0.06 16.27
CA GLU A 144 4.02 -0.13 16.46
C GLU A 144 3.50 -1.36 15.69
N ARG A 145 2.29 -1.76 16.05
CA ARG A 145 1.61 -2.85 15.34
C ARG A 145 1.20 -2.42 13.94
N ALA A 146 1.13 -3.36 13.04
CA ALA A 146 0.59 -3.16 11.70
C ALA A 146 -0.80 -2.52 11.73
N GLY A 147 -1.02 -1.53 10.85
CA GLY A 147 -2.26 -0.76 10.75
C GLY A 147 -2.22 0.59 11.48
N ILE A 148 -1.09 0.99 12.06
CA ILE A 148 -0.87 2.36 12.53
C ILE A 148 -0.27 3.17 11.37
N HIS A 149 -0.81 4.36 11.12
CA HIS A 149 -0.31 5.23 10.05
C HIS A 149 1.19 5.54 10.24
N SER A 150 1.97 5.46 9.16
CA SER A 150 3.43 5.63 9.21
C SER A 150 3.87 6.98 9.80
N GLY A 151 3.08 8.04 9.59
CA GLY A 151 3.32 9.36 10.18
C GLY A 151 3.16 9.43 11.70
N ASP A 152 2.51 8.43 12.31
CA ASP A 152 2.27 8.31 13.75
C ASP A 152 3.12 7.21 14.39
N SER A 153 3.96 6.53 13.59
CA SER A 153 4.79 5.41 14.02
C SER A 153 6.23 5.81 14.27
N ILE A 154 6.90 5.09 15.17
CA ILE A 154 8.33 5.17 15.39
C ILE A 154 9.01 4.14 14.51
N SER A 155 9.86 4.59 13.60
CA SER A 155 10.67 3.72 12.74
C SER A 155 12.09 3.58 13.28
N VAL A 156 12.60 2.34 13.27
CA VAL A 156 13.99 2.02 13.65
C VAL A 156 14.80 1.72 12.39
N TYR A 157 15.94 2.35 12.27
CA TYR A 157 16.90 2.13 11.19
C TYR A 157 18.28 1.75 11.75
N PRO A 158 18.93 0.72 11.23
CA PRO A 158 18.39 -0.32 10.33
C PRO A 158 17.41 -1.25 11.04
N ALA A 159 16.57 -1.97 10.28
CA ALA A 159 15.65 -2.97 10.83
C ALA A 159 16.39 -3.99 11.72
N GLN A 160 15.88 -4.22 12.92
CA GLN A 160 16.56 -4.99 13.97
C GLN A 160 16.13 -6.44 14.05
N SER A 161 14.89 -6.73 13.68
CA SER A 161 14.28 -8.03 13.96
C SER A 161 13.99 -8.87 12.73
N LEU A 162 14.37 -8.39 11.54
CA LEU A 162 14.21 -9.12 10.29
C LEU A 162 15.31 -10.13 10.08
N THR A 163 14.93 -11.28 9.53
CA THR A 163 15.89 -12.27 9.02
C THR A 163 16.62 -11.75 7.77
N GLU A 164 17.76 -12.31 7.44
CA GLU A 164 18.44 -11.99 6.19
C GLU A 164 17.63 -12.43 4.96
N GLY A 165 16.81 -13.49 5.09
CA GLY A 165 15.87 -13.94 4.07
C GLY A 165 14.81 -12.89 3.77
N ALA A 166 14.14 -12.34 4.80
CA ALA A 166 13.17 -11.28 4.66
C ALA A 166 13.77 -10.01 4.06
N LYS A 167 14.96 -9.59 4.54
CA LYS A 167 15.70 -8.43 3.98
C LYS A 167 16.02 -8.60 2.49
N ALA A 168 16.46 -9.79 2.10
CA ALA A 168 16.76 -10.09 0.71
C ALA A 168 15.51 -10.02 -0.18
N LYS A 169 14.36 -10.57 0.27
CA LYS A 169 13.08 -10.49 -0.44
C LYS A 169 12.60 -9.04 -0.56
N ILE A 170 12.64 -8.27 0.51
CA ILE A 170 12.25 -6.85 0.51
C ILE A 170 13.09 -6.08 -0.52
N ALA A 171 14.40 -6.26 -0.52
CA ALA A 171 15.28 -5.60 -1.47
C ALA A 171 14.99 -6.03 -2.92
N GLU A 172 14.70 -7.30 -3.15
CA GLU A 172 14.35 -7.83 -4.48
C GLU A 172 13.00 -7.30 -4.95
N TYR A 173 11.97 -7.30 -4.10
CA TYR A 173 10.65 -6.76 -4.43
C TYR A 173 10.71 -5.25 -4.71
N THR A 174 11.50 -4.51 -3.94
CA THR A 174 11.76 -3.08 -4.20
C THR A 174 12.34 -2.86 -5.59
N ARG A 175 13.33 -3.68 -6.02
CA ARG A 175 13.93 -3.58 -7.37
C ARG A 175 12.93 -3.90 -8.47
N ARG A 176 12.13 -4.96 -8.31
CA ARG A 176 11.14 -5.37 -9.30
C ARG A 176 10.07 -4.29 -9.48
N LEU A 177 9.52 -3.76 -8.39
CA LEU A 177 8.52 -2.70 -8.41
C LEU A 177 9.04 -1.41 -9.04
N ALA A 178 10.20 -0.95 -8.60
CA ALA A 178 10.78 0.27 -9.15
C ALA A 178 11.07 0.16 -10.66
N LYS A 179 11.47 -1.02 -11.12
CA LYS A 179 11.69 -1.30 -12.54
C LYS A 179 10.37 -1.37 -13.32
N SER A 180 9.36 -2.08 -12.82
CA SER A 180 8.06 -2.23 -13.48
C SER A 180 7.31 -0.89 -13.55
N LEU A 181 7.39 -0.08 -12.51
CA LEU A 181 6.81 1.27 -12.46
C LEU A 181 7.67 2.34 -13.14
N HIS A 182 8.79 1.97 -13.76
CA HIS A 182 9.74 2.90 -14.41
C HIS A 182 10.07 4.11 -13.54
N VAL A 183 10.36 3.86 -12.27
CA VAL A 183 10.58 4.92 -11.29
C VAL A 183 11.83 5.74 -11.62
N ILE A 184 11.67 7.04 -11.57
CA ILE A 184 12.77 8.02 -11.66
C ILE A 184 12.69 8.94 -10.44
N GLY A 185 13.68 8.95 -9.60
CA GLY A 185 13.70 9.66 -8.34
C GLY A 185 13.43 8.72 -7.16
N MET A 186 12.69 9.18 -6.18
CA MET A 186 12.40 8.39 -4.98
C MET A 186 11.21 7.44 -5.19
N ILE A 187 11.25 6.34 -4.47
CA ILE A 187 10.13 5.43 -4.27
C ILE A 187 10.09 5.03 -2.80
N ASN A 188 8.90 5.14 -2.21
CA ASN A 188 8.62 4.63 -0.87
C ASN A 188 7.76 3.38 -1.01
N ILE A 189 8.11 2.31 -0.33
CA ILE A 189 7.36 1.05 -0.34
C ILE A 189 7.12 0.60 1.09
N GLN A 190 5.87 0.27 1.38
CA GLN A 190 5.48 -0.32 2.66
C GLN A 190 5.23 -1.81 2.49
N PHE A 191 5.82 -2.59 3.38
CA PHE A 191 5.70 -4.04 3.44
C PHE A 191 5.15 -4.47 4.80
N ILE A 192 4.59 -5.67 4.84
CA ILE A 192 4.35 -6.38 6.09
C ILE A 192 5.05 -7.73 6.04
N VAL A 193 5.79 -8.05 7.11
CA VAL A 193 6.48 -9.33 7.27
C VAL A 193 5.75 -10.16 8.30
N CYS A 194 5.21 -11.30 7.88
CA CYS A 194 4.53 -12.27 8.71
C CYS A 194 5.43 -13.48 8.94
N GLY A 195 5.44 -14.03 10.16
CA GLY A 195 6.33 -15.14 10.47
C GLY A 195 7.80 -14.75 10.32
N GLU A 196 8.59 -15.63 9.70
CA GLU A 196 10.03 -15.41 9.51
C GLU A 196 10.33 -14.64 8.21
N ASP A 197 9.75 -15.09 7.09
CA ASP A 197 10.13 -14.63 5.74
C ASP A 197 8.94 -14.39 4.79
N ASP A 198 7.71 -14.36 5.29
CA ASP A 198 6.55 -14.08 4.44
C ASP A 198 6.39 -12.56 4.30
N VAL A 199 6.81 -12.03 3.16
CA VAL A 199 6.83 -10.60 2.84
C VAL A 199 5.69 -10.27 1.88
N TYR A 200 4.86 -9.29 2.25
CA TYR A 200 3.76 -8.77 1.44
C TYR A 200 3.92 -7.26 1.22
N VAL A 201 3.57 -6.78 0.04
CA VAL A 201 3.49 -5.35 -0.24
C VAL A 201 2.13 -4.81 0.20
N ILE A 202 2.12 -3.66 0.87
CA ILE A 202 0.91 -2.97 1.30
C ILE A 202 0.65 -1.76 0.40
N GLU A 203 1.68 -0.94 0.17
CA GLU A 203 1.56 0.34 -0.52
C GLU A 203 2.86 0.70 -1.23
N VAL A 204 2.75 1.40 -2.36
CA VAL A 204 3.88 1.92 -3.12
C VAL A 204 3.60 3.37 -3.51
N ASN A 205 4.57 4.24 -3.25
CA ASN A 205 4.53 5.66 -3.59
C ASN A 205 5.76 5.99 -4.47
N PRO A 206 5.63 5.91 -5.80
CA PRO A 206 6.71 6.12 -6.76
C PRO A 206 7.01 7.59 -7.01
#